data_de6432dbd1530c877dd230f0e4e52ddf
#
_entry.id   de6432dbd1530c877dd230f0e4e52ddf
#
_cell.length_a   1.000
_cell.length_b   1.000
_cell.length_c   1.000
_cell.angle_alpha   90.00
_cell.angle_beta   90.00
_cell.angle_gamma   90.00
#
_symmetry.space_group_name_H-M   'P 1'
#
loop_
_entity.id
_entity.type
_entity.pdbx_description
1 polymer ?
#
loop_
_entity_poly.entity_id
_entity_poly.type
_entity_poly.pdbx_seq_one_letter_code
_entity_poly.pdbx_strand_id
1 'polypeptide(L)'
;MDRLRRKELLQQYKEMKPEMGVYMFKSIKTNIVYLGCDKNIKATINGDRFKLNSNNHRCKKLQEDWNENKEENFEITTVEVLPYDKDESKVDYSEDLKILREMCKDRFTEENVEEI
;
A
#
# COMPACT_ATOMS: atom_id res chain seq x y z
N MET A 1 -6.69 18.11 -33.31
CA MET A 1 -5.76 17.97 -32.17
C MET A 1 -4.41 17.54 -32.70
N ASP A 2 -3.36 18.28 -32.38
CA ASP A 2 -2.04 17.91 -32.86
C ASP A 2 -1.43 16.73 -32.06
N ARG A 3 -0.35 16.17 -32.58
CA ARG A 3 0.30 14.98 -32.00
C ARG A 3 0.83 15.24 -30.60
N LEU A 4 1.37 16.41 -30.34
CA LEU A 4 2.01 16.74 -29.05
C LEU A 4 0.96 16.81 -27.93
N ARG A 5 -0.16 17.45 -28.22
CA ARG A 5 -1.24 17.58 -27.25
C ARG A 5 -1.87 16.22 -26.93
N ARG A 6 -1.97 15.35 -27.93
CA ARG A 6 -2.48 14.00 -27.74
C ARG A 6 -1.55 13.16 -26.86
N LYS A 7 -0.25 13.32 -27.03
CA LYS A 7 0.77 12.67 -26.18
C LYS A 7 0.69 13.17 -24.74
N GLU A 8 0.55 14.46 -24.55
CA GLU A 8 0.41 15.05 -23.23
C GLU A 8 -0.83 14.55 -22.49
N LEU A 9 -1.96 14.46 -23.18
CA LEU A 9 -3.21 13.96 -22.60
C LEU A 9 -3.08 12.48 -22.21
N LEU A 10 -2.45 11.67 -23.04
CA LEU A 10 -2.22 10.25 -22.73
C LEU A 10 -1.29 10.09 -21.55
N GLN A 11 -0.27 10.92 -21.44
CA GLN A 11 0.65 10.89 -20.32
C GLN A 11 -0.03 11.32 -19.02
N GLN A 12 -0.81 12.39 -19.06
CA GLN A 12 -1.62 12.82 -17.92
C GLN A 12 -2.59 11.74 -17.47
N TYR A 13 -3.23 11.06 -18.41
CA TYR A 13 -4.12 9.95 -18.11
C TYR A 13 -3.41 8.81 -17.39
N LYS A 14 -2.20 8.46 -17.83
CA LYS A 14 -1.39 7.43 -17.16
C LYS A 14 -0.96 7.86 -15.77
N GLU A 15 -0.62 9.14 -15.60
CA GLU A 15 -0.22 9.68 -14.31
C GLU A 15 -1.39 9.76 -13.32
N MET A 16 -2.61 9.81 -13.82
CA MET A 16 -3.82 9.83 -13.00
C MET A 16 -4.19 8.46 -12.42
N LYS A 17 -3.65 7.37 -12.99
CA LYS A 17 -3.89 6.04 -12.43
C LYS A 17 -3.07 5.86 -11.15
N PRO A 18 -3.72 5.57 -10.01
CA PRO A 18 -2.98 5.39 -8.77
C PRO A 18 -2.11 4.13 -8.82
N GLU A 19 -1.00 4.17 -8.12
CA GLU A 19 -0.19 2.97 -7.93
C GLU A 19 -0.95 2.00 -7.05
N MET A 20 -1.01 0.75 -7.48
CA MET A 20 -1.56 -0.36 -6.70
C MET A 20 -0.46 -1.34 -6.36
N GLY A 21 -0.63 -2.07 -5.28
CA GLY A 21 0.36 -3.05 -4.86
C GLY A 21 0.34 -3.28 -3.37
N VAL A 22 1.51 -3.59 -2.84
CA VAL A 22 1.72 -3.94 -1.44
C VAL A 22 2.47 -2.83 -0.73
N TYR A 23 1.99 -2.45 0.44
CA TYR A 23 2.61 -1.45 1.30
C TYR A 23 2.86 -2.03 2.69
N MET A 24 3.72 -1.38 3.47
CA MET A 24 3.98 -1.82 4.83
C MET A 24 3.99 -0.66 5.82
N PHE A 25 3.61 -0.99 7.05
CA PHE A 25 3.87 -0.21 8.25
C PHE A 25 4.78 -1.08 9.10
N LYS A 26 6.06 -0.76 9.17
CA LYS A 26 7.01 -1.53 9.97
C LYS A 26 7.29 -0.81 11.28
N SER A 27 6.99 -1.47 12.39
CA SER A 27 7.31 -0.96 13.70
C SER A 27 8.78 -1.24 14.02
N ILE A 28 9.54 -0.17 14.22
CA ILE A 28 10.97 -0.27 14.53
C ILE A 28 11.16 -0.87 15.93
N LYS A 29 10.27 -0.55 16.86
CA LYS A 29 10.35 -0.98 18.25
C LYS A 29 10.00 -2.46 18.45
N THR A 30 8.95 -2.93 17.78
CA THR A 30 8.47 -4.31 17.93
C THR A 30 9.02 -5.26 16.86
N ASN A 31 9.60 -4.71 15.81
CA ASN A 31 10.06 -5.44 14.62
C ASN A 31 8.94 -6.22 13.92
N ILE A 32 7.71 -5.72 14.02
CA ILE A 32 6.56 -6.28 13.34
C ILE A 32 6.34 -5.52 12.03
N VAL A 33 6.15 -6.27 10.94
CA VAL A 33 5.83 -5.72 9.63
C VAL A 33 4.34 -5.94 9.37
N TYR A 34 3.59 -4.86 9.22
CA TYR A 34 2.16 -4.91 8.90
C TYR A 34 2.02 -4.68 7.40
N LEU A 35 1.69 -5.75 6.67
CA LEU A 35 1.54 -5.72 5.21
C LEU A 35 0.08 -5.54 4.79
N GLY A 36 -0.13 -4.61 3.89
CA GLY A 36 -1.42 -4.40 3.26
C GLY A 36 -1.29 -4.36 1.75
N CYS A 37 -2.41 -4.48 1.06
CA CYS A 37 -2.47 -4.32 -0.38
C CYS A 37 -3.72 -3.53 -0.75
N ASP A 38 -3.61 -2.70 -1.78
CA ASP A 38 -4.73 -1.88 -2.22
C ASP A 38 -4.54 -1.38 -3.65
N LYS A 39 -5.64 -1.00 -4.27
CA LYS A 39 -5.65 -0.41 -5.61
C LYS A 39 -5.06 0.99 -5.64
N ASN A 40 -5.02 1.67 -4.51
CA ASN A 40 -4.49 3.02 -4.38
C ASN A 40 -3.66 3.07 -3.09
N ILE A 41 -2.39 2.75 -3.21
CA ILE A 41 -1.47 2.66 -2.08
C ILE A 41 -1.42 3.98 -1.30
N LYS A 42 -1.26 5.09 -2.01
CA LYS A 42 -1.13 6.41 -1.40
C LYS A 42 -2.36 6.80 -0.58
N ALA A 43 -3.54 6.60 -1.16
CA ALA A 43 -4.80 6.92 -0.47
C ALA A 43 -5.00 6.03 0.75
N THR A 44 -4.69 4.75 0.63
CA THR A 44 -4.83 3.79 1.72
C THR A 44 -3.86 4.08 2.86
N ILE A 45 -2.61 4.40 2.56
CA ILE A 45 -1.63 4.80 3.59
C ILE A 45 -2.12 6.05 4.32
N ASN A 46 -2.55 7.06 3.59
CA ASN A 46 -3.06 8.30 4.20
C ASN A 46 -4.29 8.04 5.07
N GLY A 47 -5.21 7.20 4.59
CA GLY A 47 -6.40 6.82 5.35
C GLY A 47 -6.07 6.02 6.61
N ASP A 48 -5.14 5.09 6.51
CA ASP A 48 -4.70 4.30 7.66
C ASP A 48 -4.01 5.18 8.71
N ARG A 49 -3.16 6.11 8.29
CA ARG A 49 -2.52 7.05 9.20
C ARG A 49 -3.54 7.92 9.92
N PHE A 50 -4.55 8.39 9.22
CA PHE A 50 -5.63 9.18 9.80
C PHE A 50 -6.39 8.37 10.85
N LYS A 51 -6.74 7.13 10.52
CA LYS A 51 -7.45 6.24 11.46
C LYS A 51 -6.60 5.90 12.68
N LEU A 52 -5.31 5.66 12.49
CA LEU A 52 -4.39 5.38 13.59
C LEU A 52 -4.24 6.58 14.51
N ASN A 53 -4.15 7.78 13.96
CA ASN A 53 -4.06 9.01 14.73
C ASN A 53 -5.37 9.34 15.46
N SER A 54 -6.49 8.81 14.96
CA SER A 54 -7.81 8.98 15.57
C SER A 54 -8.18 7.81 16.50
N ASN A 55 -7.28 6.88 16.73
CA ASN A 55 -7.51 5.68 17.53
C ASN A 55 -8.70 4.86 17.03
N ASN A 56 -8.81 4.71 15.71
CA ASN A 56 -9.96 4.11 15.06
C ASN A 56 -9.60 3.16 13.91
N HIS A 57 -8.43 2.53 13.99
CA HIS A 57 -8.01 1.57 12.97
C HIS A 57 -8.60 0.19 13.24
N ARG A 58 -9.01 -0.50 12.17
CA ARG A 58 -9.59 -1.85 12.24
C ARG A 58 -8.62 -2.92 12.74
N CYS A 59 -7.34 -2.76 12.45
CA CYS A 59 -6.30 -3.67 12.92
C CYS A 59 -5.88 -3.27 14.32
N LYS A 60 -6.41 -3.94 15.32
CA LYS A 60 -6.16 -3.59 16.74
C LYS A 60 -4.69 -3.69 17.10
N LYS A 61 -3.99 -4.68 16.59
CA LYS A 61 -2.57 -4.88 16.88
C LYS A 61 -1.72 -3.72 16.37
N LEU A 62 -1.98 -3.26 15.15
CA LEU A 62 -1.32 -2.09 14.58
C LEU A 62 -1.68 -0.83 15.37
N GLN A 63 -2.95 -0.69 15.75
CA GLN A 63 -3.41 0.47 16.53
C GLN A 63 -2.71 0.55 17.89
N GLU A 64 -2.60 -0.55 18.58
CA GLU A 64 -1.90 -0.62 19.87
C GLU A 64 -0.42 -0.29 19.74
N ASP A 65 0.24 -0.84 18.72
CA ASP A 65 1.64 -0.57 18.42
C ASP A 65 1.85 0.91 18.12
N TRP A 66 0.96 1.49 17.33
CA TRP A 66 0.99 2.91 16.98
C TRP A 66 0.80 3.81 18.20
N ASN A 67 -0.13 3.46 19.06
CA ASN A 67 -0.39 4.24 20.29
C ASN A 67 0.80 4.19 21.25
N GLU A 68 1.45 3.03 21.35
CA GLU A 68 2.57 2.83 22.26
C GLU A 68 3.87 3.44 21.73
N ASN A 69 4.17 3.23 20.46
CA ASN A 69 5.48 3.57 19.88
C ASN A 69 5.50 4.84 19.04
N LYS A 70 4.35 5.38 18.67
CA LYS A 70 4.17 6.62 17.90
C LYS A 70 4.61 6.50 16.44
N GLU A 71 4.09 7.40 15.60
CA GLU A 71 4.33 7.43 14.15
C GLU A 71 5.81 7.48 13.79
N GLU A 72 6.60 8.22 14.53
CA GLU A 72 8.02 8.41 14.28
C GLU A 72 8.85 7.13 14.37
N ASN A 73 8.31 6.10 15.00
CA ASN A 73 8.97 4.79 15.13
C ASN A 73 8.42 3.76 14.14
N PHE A 74 7.75 4.23 13.10
CA PHE A 74 7.25 3.39 12.01
C PHE A 74 7.91 3.76 10.69
N GLU A 75 8.30 2.75 9.93
CA GLU A 75 8.73 2.91 8.54
C GLU A 75 7.54 2.57 7.65
N ILE A 76 7.04 3.57 6.92
CA ILE A 76 5.86 3.44 6.06
C ILE A 76 6.32 3.58 4.62
N THR A 77 6.19 2.50 3.84
CA THR A 77 6.65 2.53 2.46
C THR A 77 5.92 1.50 1.59
N THR A 78 6.06 1.68 0.29
CA THR A 78 5.60 0.71 -0.70
C THR A 78 6.60 -0.43 -0.79
N VAL A 79 6.11 -1.66 -0.73
CA VAL A 79 6.95 -2.86 -0.83
C VAL A 79 7.07 -3.30 -2.29
N GLU A 80 5.95 -3.37 -2.99
CA GLU A 80 5.91 -3.78 -4.40
C GLU A 80 4.74 -3.14 -5.10
N VAL A 81 4.96 -2.70 -6.34
CA VAL A 81 3.92 -2.14 -7.19
C VAL A 81 3.44 -3.19 -8.17
N LEU A 82 2.13 -3.37 -8.26
CA LEU A 82 1.52 -4.25 -9.26
C LEU A 82 1.24 -3.45 -10.52
N PRO A 83 1.85 -3.81 -11.66
CA PRO A 83 1.57 -3.10 -12.90
C PRO A 83 0.14 -3.37 -13.39
N TYR A 84 -0.45 -2.38 -14.03
CA TYR A 84 -1.76 -2.54 -14.66
C TYR A 84 -1.66 -3.46 -15.87
N ASP A 85 -2.71 -4.26 -16.07
CA ASP A 85 -2.81 -5.13 -17.25
C ASP A 85 -2.94 -4.28 -18.51
N LYS A 86 -2.43 -4.79 -19.63
CA LYS A 86 -2.56 -4.13 -20.92
C LYS A 86 -4.02 -4.12 -21.40
N ASP A 87 -4.81 -5.08 -20.94
CA ASP A 87 -6.23 -5.14 -21.21
C ASP A 87 -6.97 -4.17 -20.26
N GLU A 88 -7.42 -3.04 -20.82
CA GLU A 88 -8.10 -2.01 -20.07
C GLU A 88 -9.48 -2.44 -19.53
N SER A 89 -10.02 -3.55 -20.02
CA SER A 89 -11.27 -4.09 -19.51
C SER A 89 -11.09 -4.77 -18.14
N LYS A 90 -9.88 -5.12 -17.80
CA LYS A 90 -9.58 -5.69 -16.48
C LYS A 90 -9.61 -4.56 -15.43
N VAL A 91 -10.56 -4.63 -14.52
CA VAL A 91 -10.76 -3.62 -13.47
C VAL A 91 -10.65 -4.19 -12.05
N ASP A 92 -10.73 -5.51 -11.90
CA ASP A 92 -10.63 -6.17 -10.61
C ASP A 92 -9.24 -6.81 -10.45
N TYR A 93 -8.48 -6.29 -9.51
CA TYR A 93 -7.14 -6.77 -9.19
C TYR A 93 -7.05 -7.34 -7.77
N SER A 94 -8.20 -7.60 -7.14
CA SER A 94 -8.25 -8.04 -5.74
C SER A 94 -7.45 -9.31 -5.50
N GLU A 95 -7.60 -10.30 -6.37
CA GLU A 95 -6.90 -11.57 -6.25
C GLU A 95 -5.41 -11.42 -6.52
N ASP A 96 -5.06 -10.67 -7.56
CA ASP A 96 -3.67 -10.39 -7.90
C ASP A 96 -2.93 -9.70 -6.77
N LEU A 97 -3.59 -8.76 -6.11
CA LEU A 97 -3.03 -8.02 -4.97
C LEU A 97 -2.80 -8.94 -3.77
N LYS A 98 -3.74 -9.83 -3.49
CA LYS A 98 -3.59 -10.79 -2.40
C LYS A 98 -2.43 -11.76 -2.64
N ILE A 99 -2.29 -12.25 -3.87
CA ILE A 99 -1.19 -13.11 -4.26
C ILE A 99 0.14 -12.38 -4.10
N LEU A 100 0.20 -11.14 -4.56
CA LEU A 100 1.40 -10.32 -4.45
C LEU A 100 1.79 -10.10 -2.98
N ARG A 101 0.80 -9.85 -2.12
CA ARG A 101 1.05 -9.70 -0.68
C ARG A 101 1.63 -10.97 -0.08
N GLU A 102 1.08 -12.13 -0.44
CA GLU A 102 1.62 -13.42 0.03
C GLU A 102 3.06 -13.63 -0.43
N MET A 103 3.37 -13.27 -1.67
CA MET A 103 4.73 -13.33 -2.19
C MET A 103 5.67 -12.39 -1.43
N CYS A 104 5.20 -11.23 -1.07
CA CYS A 104 6.00 -10.24 -0.33
C CYS A 104 6.32 -10.69 1.09
N LYS A 105 5.48 -11.51 1.71
CA LYS A 105 5.75 -12.03 3.05
C LYS A 105 7.07 -12.77 3.13
N ASP A 106 7.45 -13.46 2.07
CA ASP A 106 8.69 -14.23 2.01
C ASP A 106 9.95 -13.38 2.10
N ARG A 107 9.83 -12.08 1.87
CA ARG A 107 10.94 -11.12 2.00
C ARG A 107 11.25 -10.77 3.44
N PHE A 108 10.33 -11.05 4.36
CA PHE A 108 10.43 -10.65 5.77
C PHE A 108 10.54 -11.87 6.68
N THR A 109 11.53 -12.72 6.42
CA THR A 109 11.70 -13.98 7.14
C THR A 109 12.24 -13.79 8.57
N GLU A 110 12.86 -12.66 8.85
CA GLU A 110 13.43 -12.36 10.17
C GLU A 110 12.48 -11.52 11.03
N GLU A 111 11.40 -11.01 10.45
CA GLU A 111 10.41 -10.20 11.14
C GLU A 111 9.11 -10.98 11.34
N ASN A 112 8.33 -10.54 12.30
CA ASN A 112 6.95 -11.01 12.44
C ASN A 112 6.07 -10.23 11.46
N VAL A 113 5.33 -10.94 10.62
CA VAL A 113 4.47 -10.33 9.61
C VAL A 113 3.02 -10.48 10.01
N GLU A 114 2.30 -9.36 10.01
CA GLU A 114 0.87 -9.32 10.23
C GLU A 114 0.19 -8.70 9.00
N GLU A 115 -1.03 -9.10 8.73
CA GLU A 115 -1.83 -8.52 7.64
C GLU A 115 -2.71 -7.38 8.16
N ILE A 116 -2.74 -6.32 7.38
CA ILE A 116 -3.68 -5.22 7.64
C ILE A 116 -5.02 -5.52 6.98
#